data_c6b83caa3b451046ecd8489924ca031d
#
_entry.id   c6b83caa3b451046ecd8489924ca031d
#
_cell.length_a   1.000
_cell.length_b   1.000
_cell.length_c   1.000
_cell.angle_alpha   90.00
_cell.angle_beta   90.00
_cell.angle_gamma   90.00
#
_symmetry.space_group_name_H-M   'P 1'
#
loop_
_entity.id
_entity.type
_entity.pdbx_description
1 polymer ?
#
loop_
_entity_poly.entity_id
_entity_poly.type
_entity_poly.pdbx_seq_one_letter_code
_entity_poly.pdbx_strand_id
1 'polypeptide(L)'
;MDVKTAFLNGELDEEIYMDQPDGFVVKDQESKVCKLLKSLYGLKQAPKQWHEKFDRTLTSEGFVINKADKCVYYRYGGGAGVILYLYVDDILIFGMNIEVINDVKFFLSKSFDMKDLDETDVILNIKLIKNENGITLSQSHYVEKILSRFGYVNSKLSPTPYDPSVILRKNKKIAKNQLRYSDNWFTHVLS
;
A
#
# COMPACT_ATOMS: atom_id res chain seq x y z
N MET A 1 10.20 -3.65 4.12
CA MET A 1 10.49 -2.27 4.61
C MET A 1 9.29 -1.39 4.32
N ASP A 2 9.03 -0.38 5.12
CA ASP A 2 7.89 0.52 5.02
C ASP A 2 8.39 1.97 4.97
N VAL A 3 7.95 2.73 3.97
CA VAL A 3 8.33 4.14 3.79
C VAL A 3 7.37 5.02 4.56
N LYS A 4 7.87 5.73 5.57
CA LYS A 4 7.03 6.69 6.28
C LYS A 4 6.62 7.83 5.35
N THR A 5 5.32 8.07 5.29
CA THR A 5 4.76 9.17 4.50
C THR A 5 5.26 9.22 3.04
N ALA A 6 5.16 8.08 2.32
CA ALA A 6 5.68 7.90 0.97
C ALA A 6 5.34 9.07 0.02
N PHE A 7 4.08 9.50 -0.02
CA PHE A 7 3.66 10.58 -0.93
C PHE A 7 4.25 11.95 -0.60
N LEU A 8 4.63 12.21 0.66
CA LEU A 8 5.30 13.46 1.03
C LEU A 8 6.74 13.55 0.47
N ASN A 9 7.29 12.46 -0.06
CA ASN A 9 8.57 12.47 -0.76
C ASN A 9 8.46 12.95 -2.21
N GLY A 10 7.23 12.94 -2.79
CA GLY A 10 6.97 13.43 -4.15
C GLY A 10 7.17 14.93 -4.26
N GLU A 11 7.80 15.38 -5.36
CA GLU A 11 7.96 16.78 -5.71
C GLU A 11 6.74 17.26 -6.50
N LEU A 12 6.33 18.50 -6.33
CA LEU A 12 5.22 19.09 -7.08
C LEU A 12 5.78 19.86 -8.28
N ASP A 13 5.31 19.50 -9.47
CA ASP A 13 5.67 20.19 -10.71
C ASP A 13 4.77 21.41 -10.97
N GLU A 14 3.73 21.59 -10.17
CA GLU A 14 2.72 22.63 -10.31
C GLU A 14 2.41 23.30 -8.97
N GLU A 15 1.89 24.52 -9.02
CA GLU A 15 1.44 25.22 -7.82
C GLU A 15 0.08 24.69 -7.37
N ILE A 16 0.05 24.10 -6.17
CA ILE A 16 -1.16 23.57 -5.55
C ILE A 16 -1.41 24.30 -4.24
N TYR A 17 -2.64 24.72 -4.04
CA TYR A 17 -3.08 25.40 -2.84
C TYR A 17 -4.19 24.58 -2.16
N MET A 18 -4.25 24.67 -0.85
CA MET A 18 -5.31 24.07 -0.02
C MET A 18 -5.76 25.05 1.04
N ASP A 19 -6.97 24.88 1.53
CA ASP A 19 -7.44 25.61 2.70
C ASP A 19 -6.60 25.25 3.94
N GLN A 20 -6.54 26.19 4.88
CA GLN A 20 -5.87 25.90 6.15
C GLN A 20 -6.58 24.75 6.86
N PRO A 21 -5.85 23.73 7.35
CA PRO A 21 -6.47 22.59 8.03
C PRO A 21 -7.22 23.01 9.29
N ASP A 22 -8.32 22.31 9.60
CA ASP A 22 -9.07 22.52 10.81
C ASP A 22 -8.17 22.43 12.06
N GLY A 23 -8.29 23.40 12.96
CA GLY A 23 -7.44 23.49 14.15
C GLY A 23 -6.07 24.14 13.94
N PHE A 24 -5.67 24.44 12.68
CA PHE A 24 -4.43 25.14 12.34
C PHE A 24 -4.69 26.47 11.62
N VAL A 25 -5.92 26.95 11.63
CA VAL A 25 -6.28 28.24 11.04
C VAL A 25 -5.60 29.37 11.83
N VAL A 26 -4.79 30.18 11.14
CA VAL A 26 -4.06 31.27 11.76
C VAL A 26 -5.02 32.42 12.02
N LYS A 27 -5.08 32.88 13.29
CA LYS A 27 -5.91 34.00 13.70
C LYS A 27 -5.63 35.22 12.85
N ASP A 28 -6.69 35.94 12.44
CA ASP A 28 -6.67 37.11 11.57
C ASP A 28 -6.15 36.84 10.14
N GLN A 29 -6.05 35.59 9.75
CA GLN A 29 -5.60 35.16 8.42
C GLN A 29 -6.49 34.00 7.85
N GLU A 30 -7.73 33.96 8.27
CA GLU A 30 -8.67 32.88 7.93
C GLU A 30 -8.92 32.77 6.40
N SER A 31 -8.77 33.88 5.66
CA SER A 31 -8.92 33.89 4.21
C SER A 31 -7.67 33.48 3.42
N LYS A 32 -6.56 33.22 4.10
CA LYS A 32 -5.35 32.76 3.43
C LYS A 32 -5.39 31.25 3.20
N VAL A 33 -4.78 30.83 2.10
CA VAL A 33 -4.59 29.43 1.72
C VAL A 33 -3.13 29.02 1.91
N CYS A 34 -2.91 27.71 2.07
CA CYS A 34 -1.59 27.11 2.15
C CYS A 34 -1.11 26.73 0.74
N LYS A 35 0.06 27.20 0.32
CA LYS A 35 0.75 26.68 -0.86
C LYS A 35 1.49 25.40 -0.47
N LEU A 36 1.21 24.31 -1.16
CA LEU A 36 1.91 23.06 -0.91
C LEU A 36 3.33 23.10 -1.47
N LEU A 37 4.30 22.70 -0.67
CA LEU A 37 5.71 22.58 -1.06
C LEU A 37 6.08 21.16 -1.50
N LYS A 38 5.28 20.17 -1.10
CA LYS A 38 5.46 18.75 -1.42
C LYS A 38 4.11 18.11 -1.71
N SER A 39 4.14 16.98 -2.38
CA SER A 39 2.97 16.16 -2.62
C SER A 39 2.30 15.75 -1.30
N LEU A 40 0.99 15.61 -1.30
CA LEU A 40 0.19 15.27 -0.13
C LEU A 40 -0.77 14.12 -0.47
N TYR A 41 -1.07 13.30 0.55
CA TYR A 41 -2.11 12.27 0.44
C TYR A 41 -3.45 12.89 0.02
N GLY A 42 -4.14 12.25 -0.92
CA GLY A 42 -5.39 12.75 -1.49
C GLY A 42 -5.21 13.51 -2.82
N LEU A 43 -4.01 13.95 -3.17
CA LEU A 43 -3.75 14.53 -4.49
C LEU A 43 -3.73 13.43 -5.56
N LYS A 44 -4.39 13.64 -6.68
CA LYS A 44 -4.43 12.69 -7.81
C LYS A 44 -3.04 12.35 -8.34
N GLN A 45 -2.12 13.29 -8.35
CA GLN A 45 -0.75 13.15 -8.87
C GLN A 45 0.25 12.58 -7.85
N ALA A 46 -0.10 12.52 -6.56
CA ALA A 46 0.81 12.10 -5.51
C ALA A 46 1.44 10.71 -5.72
N PRO A 47 0.68 9.67 -6.09
CA PRO A 47 1.25 8.35 -6.36
C PRO A 47 2.26 8.37 -7.51
N LYS A 48 1.99 9.11 -8.59
CA LYS A 48 2.90 9.25 -9.73
C LYS A 48 4.20 9.94 -9.32
N GLN A 49 4.12 11.04 -8.60
CA GLN A 49 5.29 11.81 -8.16
C GLN A 49 6.17 11.04 -7.17
N TRP A 50 5.55 10.28 -6.27
CA TRP A 50 6.26 9.35 -5.41
C TRP A 50 6.99 8.27 -6.23
N HIS A 51 6.30 7.64 -7.16
CA HIS A 51 6.88 6.61 -8.02
C HIS A 51 8.07 7.14 -8.83
N GLU A 52 7.94 8.33 -9.44
CA GLU A 52 9.03 8.98 -10.18
C GLU A 52 10.23 9.33 -9.29
N LYS A 53 10.01 9.72 -8.05
CA LYS A 53 11.09 9.95 -7.08
C LYS A 53 11.82 8.66 -6.75
N PHE A 54 11.05 7.60 -6.51
CA PHE A 54 11.60 6.28 -6.22
C PHE A 54 12.38 5.70 -7.40
N ASP A 55 11.83 5.80 -8.61
CA ASP A 55 12.50 5.39 -9.87
C ASP A 55 13.85 6.07 -10.02
N ARG A 56 13.88 7.39 -9.89
CA ARG A 56 15.13 8.17 -10.00
C ARG A 56 16.15 7.71 -8.97
N THR A 57 15.72 7.48 -7.75
CA THR A 57 16.60 7.06 -6.65
C THR A 57 17.19 5.68 -6.93
N LEU A 58 16.37 4.70 -7.32
CA LEU A 58 16.86 3.34 -7.59
C LEU A 58 17.73 3.25 -8.85
N THR A 59 17.34 3.96 -9.92
CA THR A 59 18.12 3.92 -11.16
C THR A 59 19.49 4.59 -11.01
N SER A 60 19.63 5.60 -10.13
CA SER A 60 20.94 6.19 -9.81
C SER A 60 21.90 5.21 -9.11
N GLU A 61 21.35 4.17 -8.44
CA GLU A 61 22.12 3.09 -7.78
C GLU A 61 22.26 1.84 -8.67
N GLY A 62 21.96 1.96 -9.95
CA GLY A 62 22.15 0.89 -10.93
C GLY A 62 21.05 -0.17 -10.93
N PHE A 63 19.90 0.09 -10.32
CA PHE A 63 18.74 -0.77 -10.51
C PHE A 63 18.13 -0.57 -11.88
N VAL A 64 17.61 -1.66 -12.43
CA VAL A 64 16.91 -1.69 -13.72
C VAL A 64 15.42 -1.91 -13.44
N ILE A 65 14.58 -1.10 -14.07
CA ILE A 65 13.12 -1.21 -13.99
C ILE A 65 12.67 -2.37 -14.88
N ASN A 66 11.79 -3.23 -14.37
CA ASN A 66 11.22 -4.33 -15.14
C ASN A 66 10.29 -3.79 -16.24
N LYS A 67 10.37 -4.38 -17.43
CA LYS A 67 9.56 -3.94 -18.58
C LYS A 67 8.07 -4.32 -18.45
N ALA A 68 7.78 -5.43 -17.76
CA ALA A 68 6.42 -5.92 -17.62
C ALA A 68 5.69 -5.26 -16.43
N ASP A 69 6.39 -4.94 -15.35
CA ASP A 69 5.86 -4.26 -14.17
C ASP A 69 6.84 -3.20 -13.68
N LYS A 70 6.46 -1.95 -13.76
CA LYS A 70 7.31 -0.81 -13.38
C LYS A 70 7.54 -0.69 -11.86
N CYS A 71 6.80 -1.43 -11.06
CA CYS A 71 7.02 -1.50 -9.61
C CYS A 71 8.08 -2.54 -9.22
N VAL A 72 8.60 -3.31 -10.19
CA VAL A 72 9.66 -4.30 -9.98
C VAL A 72 10.98 -3.74 -10.46
N TYR A 73 11.97 -3.77 -9.59
CA TYR A 73 13.35 -3.34 -9.85
C TYR A 73 14.31 -4.47 -9.57
N TYR A 74 15.36 -4.57 -10.33
CA TYR A 74 16.37 -5.60 -10.10
C TYR A 74 17.77 -5.06 -10.35
N ARG A 75 18.73 -5.61 -9.62
CA ARG A 75 20.16 -5.33 -9.81
C ARG A 75 20.93 -6.63 -9.66
N TYR A 76 21.84 -6.88 -10.60
CA TYR A 76 22.78 -7.99 -10.56
C TYR A 76 24.20 -7.44 -10.47
N GLY A 77 24.99 -7.98 -9.57
CA GLY A 77 26.40 -7.62 -9.42
C GLY A 77 27.08 -8.53 -8.42
N GLY A 78 28.41 -8.76 -8.58
CA GLY A 78 29.21 -9.55 -7.65
C GLY A 78 28.78 -11.02 -7.49
N GLY A 79 28.06 -11.60 -8.49
CA GLY A 79 27.55 -12.97 -8.40
C GLY A 79 26.23 -13.12 -7.63
N ALA A 80 25.64 -12.03 -7.16
CA ALA A 80 24.35 -12.04 -6.46
C ALA A 80 23.36 -11.08 -7.12
N GLY A 81 22.09 -11.46 -7.08
CA GLY A 81 20.96 -10.63 -7.56
C GLY A 81 20.06 -10.20 -6.42
N VAL A 82 19.50 -9.01 -6.56
CA VAL A 82 18.47 -8.50 -5.67
C VAL A 82 17.30 -7.97 -6.50
N ILE A 83 16.08 -8.24 -6.04
CA ILE A 83 14.83 -7.77 -6.63
C ILE A 83 14.10 -6.98 -5.57
N LEU A 84 13.61 -5.80 -5.94
CA LEU A 84 12.72 -4.99 -5.13
C LEU A 84 11.35 -4.94 -5.79
N TYR A 85 10.31 -4.97 -4.96
CA TYR A 85 8.94 -4.73 -5.38
C TYR A 85 8.35 -3.60 -4.53
N LEU A 86 7.93 -2.53 -5.20
CA LEU A 86 7.30 -1.37 -4.57
C LEU A 86 5.78 -1.53 -4.59
N TYR A 87 5.14 -1.43 -3.43
CA TYR A 87 3.70 -1.32 -3.32
C TYR A 87 3.34 -0.12 -2.43
N VAL A 88 3.16 1.02 -3.05
CA VAL A 88 2.92 2.33 -2.41
C VAL A 88 4.04 2.69 -1.44
N ASP A 89 3.92 2.37 -0.18
CA ASP A 89 4.86 2.58 0.94
C ASP A 89 5.61 1.29 1.35
N ASP A 90 5.05 0.12 1.02
CA ASP A 90 5.69 -1.16 1.29
C ASP A 90 6.73 -1.52 0.22
N ILE A 91 7.92 -1.90 0.66
CA ILE A 91 8.98 -2.41 -0.22
C ILE A 91 9.36 -3.82 0.20
N LEU A 92 9.21 -4.75 -0.73
CA LEU A 92 9.70 -6.11 -0.59
C LEU A 92 11.08 -6.23 -1.22
N ILE A 93 12.00 -6.86 -0.53
CA ILE A 93 13.37 -7.08 -0.99
C ILE A 93 13.61 -8.58 -1.03
N PHE A 94 13.94 -9.09 -2.21
CA PHE A 94 14.24 -10.49 -2.46
C PHE A 94 15.69 -10.63 -2.89
N GLY A 95 16.42 -11.52 -2.26
CA GLY A 95 17.79 -11.82 -2.60
C GLY A 95 18.26 -13.11 -1.94
N MET A 96 19.29 -13.72 -2.49
CA MET A 96 19.88 -14.94 -1.92
C MET A 96 21.05 -14.65 -0.98
N ASN A 97 21.62 -13.44 -1.04
CA ASN A 97 22.73 -13.01 -0.20
C ASN A 97 22.24 -11.93 0.77
N ILE A 98 22.34 -12.21 2.07
CA ILE A 98 21.89 -11.32 3.13
C ILE A 98 22.70 -10.02 3.18
N GLU A 99 24.00 -10.04 2.83
CA GLU A 99 24.82 -8.85 2.80
C GLU A 99 24.32 -7.86 1.75
N VAL A 100 23.99 -8.37 0.54
CA VAL A 100 23.43 -7.55 -0.56
C VAL A 100 22.07 -6.97 -0.15
N ILE A 101 21.25 -7.75 0.56
CA ILE A 101 19.96 -7.26 1.08
C ILE A 101 20.20 -6.12 2.10
N ASN A 102 21.14 -6.29 3.01
CA ASN A 102 21.46 -5.28 4.03
C ASN A 102 22.02 -4.00 3.41
N ASP A 103 22.85 -4.10 2.39
CA ASP A 103 23.36 -2.94 1.64
C ASP A 103 22.22 -2.15 0.99
N VAL A 104 21.26 -2.85 0.42
CA VAL A 104 20.07 -2.23 -0.18
C VAL A 104 19.20 -1.57 0.88
N LYS A 105 18.94 -2.24 2.01
CA LYS A 105 18.21 -1.67 3.16
C LYS A 105 18.88 -0.40 3.68
N PHE A 106 20.20 -0.41 3.79
CA PHE A 106 20.97 0.75 4.22
C PHE A 106 20.89 1.91 3.24
N PHE A 107 21.03 1.64 1.94
CA PHE A 107 20.87 2.63 0.89
C PHE A 107 19.46 3.27 0.91
N LEU A 108 18.41 2.45 0.97
CA LEU A 108 17.04 2.93 1.03
C LEU A 108 16.78 3.80 2.27
N SER A 109 17.30 3.37 3.44
CA SER A 109 17.17 4.11 4.70
C SER A 109 17.92 5.44 4.72
N LYS A 110 18.95 5.60 3.88
CA LYS A 110 19.61 6.90 3.65
C LYS A 110 18.79 7.82 2.74
N SER A 111 18.06 7.24 1.80
CA SER A 111 17.33 7.98 0.78
C SER A 111 15.93 8.41 1.25
N PHE A 112 15.32 7.61 2.11
CA PHE A 112 13.95 7.81 2.61
C PHE A 112 13.88 7.54 4.12
N ASP A 113 12.94 8.19 4.82
CA ASP A 113 12.62 7.81 6.21
C ASP A 113 11.83 6.49 6.19
N MET A 114 12.45 5.42 6.64
CA MET A 114 11.94 4.07 6.52
C MET A 114 11.98 3.31 7.84
N LYS A 115 11.07 2.35 7.94
CA LYS A 115 11.09 1.32 8.97
C LYS A 115 11.46 -0.01 8.36
N ASP A 116 12.47 -0.68 8.91
CA ASP A 116 12.75 -2.07 8.60
C ASP A 116 11.77 -2.95 9.39
N LEU A 117 11.02 -3.77 8.69
CA LEU A 117 10.04 -4.71 9.26
C LEU A 117 10.61 -6.13 9.34
N ASP A 118 11.91 -6.31 9.08
CA ASP A 118 12.60 -7.58 9.01
C ASP A 118 11.99 -8.56 7.98
N GLU A 119 12.12 -9.84 8.23
CA GLU A 119 11.51 -10.87 7.41
C GLU A 119 10.01 -10.95 7.72
N THR A 120 9.19 -10.76 6.69
CA THR A 120 7.74 -10.72 6.88
C THR A 120 7.11 -12.08 6.59
N ASP A 121 6.09 -12.42 7.36
CA ASP A 121 5.22 -13.58 7.14
C ASP A 121 3.82 -13.18 6.63
N VAL A 122 3.50 -11.90 6.62
CA VAL A 122 2.24 -11.36 6.08
C VAL A 122 2.50 -10.12 5.24
N ILE A 123 2.04 -10.11 4.00
CA ILE A 123 2.14 -9.00 3.05
C ILE A 123 0.76 -8.75 2.45
N LEU A 124 0.26 -7.52 2.51
CA LEU A 124 -1.03 -7.14 1.91
C LEU A 124 -2.17 -8.10 2.30
N ASN A 125 -2.22 -8.50 3.56
CA ASN A 125 -3.14 -9.50 4.10
C ASN A 125 -2.98 -10.92 3.50
N ILE A 126 -1.89 -11.20 2.81
CA ILE A 126 -1.53 -12.54 2.34
C ILE A 126 -0.46 -13.09 3.29
N LYS A 127 -0.73 -14.21 3.93
CA LYS A 127 0.22 -14.94 4.77
C LYS A 127 1.13 -15.80 3.91
N LEU A 128 2.44 -15.66 4.15
CA LEU A 128 3.49 -16.46 3.53
C LEU A 128 3.85 -17.62 4.47
N ILE A 129 3.58 -18.83 4.04
CA ILE A 129 3.92 -20.05 4.80
C ILE A 129 5.07 -20.72 4.09
N LYS A 130 6.26 -20.64 4.67
CA LYS A 130 7.45 -21.34 4.16
C LYS A 130 7.42 -22.81 4.56
N ASN A 131 7.71 -23.66 3.63
CA ASN A 131 7.87 -25.10 3.82
C ASN A 131 9.05 -25.61 2.98
N GLU A 132 9.45 -26.85 3.18
CA GLU A 132 10.62 -27.47 2.50
C GLU A 132 10.51 -27.42 0.96
N ASN A 133 9.30 -27.40 0.43
CA ASN A 133 9.04 -27.47 -1.01
C ASN A 133 8.73 -26.10 -1.65
N GLY A 134 8.73 -25.02 -0.87
CA GLY A 134 8.44 -23.70 -1.39
C GLY A 134 7.65 -22.78 -0.44
N ILE A 135 6.88 -21.86 -1.00
CA ILE A 135 6.08 -20.89 -0.27
C ILE A 135 4.61 -21.09 -0.61
N THR A 136 3.79 -21.24 0.42
CA THR A 136 2.33 -21.28 0.28
C THR A 136 1.76 -19.90 0.62
N LEU A 137 0.90 -19.36 -0.24
CA LEU A 137 0.17 -18.11 -0.01
C LEU A 137 -1.22 -18.43 0.55
N SER A 138 -1.60 -17.79 1.65
CA SER A 138 -2.91 -17.98 2.28
C SER A 138 -3.53 -16.68 2.74
N GLN A 139 -4.82 -16.52 2.52
CA GLN A 139 -5.63 -15.44 3.07
C GLN A 139 -6.60 -15.88 4.17
N SER A 140 -6.45 -17.11 4.69
CA SER A 140 -7.39 -17.67 5.68
C SER A 140 -7.60 -16.75 6.87
N HIS A 141 -6.52 -16.21 7.45
CA HIS A 141 -6.59 -15.29 8.60
C HIS A 141 -7.32 -13.99 8.27
N TYR A 142 -7.20 -13.50 7.02
CA TYR A 142 -7.90 -12.29 6.57
C TYR A 142 -9.40 -12.57 6.37
N VAL A 143 -9.73 -13.71 5.78
CA VAL A 143 -11.13 -14.16 5.65
C VAL A 143 -11.77 -14.31 7.02
N GLU A 144 -11.10 -14.95 7.98
CA GLU A 144 -11.58 -15.08 9.36
C GLU A 144 -11.81 -13.71 10.03
N LYS A 145 -10.90 -12.76 9.82
CA LYS A 145 -11.03 -11.39 10.31
C LYS A 145 -12.27 -10.69 9.73
N ILE A 146 -12.53 -10.87 8.42
CA ILE A 146 -13.73 -10.34 7.76
C ILE A 146 -14.98 -10.98 8.35
N LEU A 147 -15.03 -12.32 8.41
CA LEU A 147 -16.17 -13.04 8.95
C LEU A 147 -16.48 -12.62 10.39
N SER A 148 -15.45 -12.47 11.22
CA SER A 148 -15.57 -11.99 12.59
C SER A 148 -16.16 -10.57 12.65
N ARG A 149 -15.63 -9.66 11.83
CA ARG A 149 -16.10 -8.26 11.76
C ARG A 149 -17.56 -8.14 11.41
N PHE A 150 -18.06 -9.03 10.54
CA PHE A 150 -19.47 -9.04 10.13
C PHE A 150 -20.36 -10.03 10.92
N GLY A 151 -19.80 -10.73 11.92
CA GLY A 151 -20.56 -11.66 12.76
C GLY A 151 -20.90 -13.00 12.06
N TYR A 152 -20.15 -13.39 11.03
CA TYR A 152 -20.40 -14.59 10.22
C TYR A 152 -19.43 -15.76 10.50
N VAL A 153 -18.68 -15.72 11.59
CA VAL A 153 -17.71 -16.78 11.94
C VAL A 153 -18.34 -18.17 11.97
N ASN A 154 -19.57 -18.28 12.46
CA ASN A 154 -20.31 -19.55 12.60
C ASN A 154 -21.34 -19.77 11.47
N SER A 155 -21.24 -19.02 10.37
CA SER A 155 -22.18 -19.19 9.26
C SER A 155 -21.92 -20.51 8.51
N LYS A 156 -23.00 -21.07 7.96
CA LYS A 156 -22.87 -22.26 7.11
C LYS A 156 -22.11 -21.89 5.83
N LEU A 157 -21.22 -22.79 5.42
CA LEU A 157 -20.56 -22.67 4.11
C LEU A 157 -21.61 -22.80 3.00
N SER A 158 -21.58 -21.89 2.05
CA SER A 158 -22.39 -21.95 0.84
C SER A 158 -21.46 -22.12 -0.36
N PRO A 159 -21.74 -23.09 -1.25
CA PRO A 159 -20.92 -23.32 -2.45
C PRO A 159 -21.08 -22.21 -3.49
N THR A 160 -22.10 -21.37 -3.36
CA THR A 160 -22.41 -20.26 -4.28
C THR A 160 -22.74 -19.01 -3.52
N PRO A 161 -22.43 -17.80 -4.05
CA PRO A 161 -22.80 -16.51 -3.44
C PRO A 161 -24.31 -16.27 -3.39
N TYR A 162 -25.08 -17.06 -4.12
CA TYR A 162 -26.51 -16.96 -4.22
C TYR A 162 -27.20 -18.24 -3.72
N ASP A 163 -28.13 -18.09 -2.79
CA ASP A 163 -29.00 -19.17 -2.31
C ASP A 163 -30.31 -19.14 -3.14
N PRO A 164 -30.55 -20.15 -4.01
CA PRO A 164 -31.74 -20.20 -4.86
C PRO A 164 -33.05 -20.37 -4.05
N SER A 165 -32.97 -20.76 -2.77
CA SER A 165 -34.15 -20.84 -1.89
C SER A 165 -34.59 -19.43 -1.42
N VAL A 166 -33.72 -18.42 -1.50
CA VAL A 166 -34.01 -17.06 -1.09
C VAL A 166 -34.58 -16.26 -2.25
N ILE A 167 -35.88 -15.97 -2.22
CA ILE A 167 -36.52 -15.11 -3.21
C ILE A 167 -36.15 -13.65 -2.92
N LEU A 168 -35.28 -13.09 -3.74
CA LEU A 168 -34.91 -11.68 -3.67
C LEU A 168 -36.09 -10.81 -4.12
N ARG A 169 -36.53 -9.91 -3.24
CA ARG A 169 -37.59 -8.94 -3.54
C ARG A 169 -37.01 -7.54 -3.54
N LYS A 170 -37.57 -6.66 -4.40
CA LYS A 170 -37.20 -5.25 -4.40
C LYS A 170 -37.37 -4.65 -3.01
N ASN A 171 -36.31 -4.03 -2.49
CA ASN A 171 -36.38 -3.36 -1.19
C ASN A 171 -37.34 -2.17 -1.26
N LYS A 172 -38.38 -2.21 -0.44
CA LYS A 172 -39.40 -1.14 -0.33
C LYS A 172 -39.03 -0.06 0.69
N LYS A 173 -37.94 -0.22 1.43
CA LYS A 173 -37.48 0.74 2.46
C LYS A 173 -36.23 1.45 1.95
N ILE A 174 -36.05 2.70 2.38
CA ILE A 174 -34.79 3.43 2.22
C ILE A 174 -33.68 2.54 2.75
N ALA A 175 -32.66 2.28 1.94
CA ALA A 175 -31.52 1.47 2.33
C ALA A 175 -30.97 2.01 3.65
N LYS A 176 -31.06 1.21 4.71
CA LYS A 176 -30.40 1.56 5.97
C LYS A 176 -28.90 1.68 5.70
N ASN A 177 -28.23 2.55 6.47
CA ASN A 177 -26.81 2.89 6.40
C ASN A 177 -25.81 1.69 6.37
N GLN A 178 -26.28 0.46 6.38
CA GLN A 178 -25.45 -0.74 6.25
C GLN A 178 -24.66 -0.81 4.93
N LEU A 179 -25.21 -0.23 3.85
CA LEU A 179 -24.47 -0.13 2.56
C LEU A 179 -23.39 0.96 2.56
N ARG A 180 -23.49 2.00 3.40
CA ARG A 180 -22.44 3.00 3.55
C ARG A 180 -21.18 2.47 4.25
N TYR A 181 -21.29 1.37 5.01
CA TYR A 181 -20.10 0.69 5.55
C TYR A 181 -19.33 -0.11 4.50
N SER A 182 -19.97 -0.52 3.40
CA SER A 182 -19.28 -1.18 2.29
C SER A 182 -18.52 -0.18 1.40
N ASP A 183 -18.99 1.05 1.26
CA ASP A 183 -18.31 2.08 0.46
C ASP A 183 -17.02 2.57 1.16
N ASN A 184 -17.01 2.63 2.49
CA ASN A 184 -15.78 2.88 3.27
C ASN A 184 -14.82 1.68 3.28
N TRP A 185 -15.28 0.50 2.90
CA TRP A 185 -14.44 -0.68 2.86
C TRP A 185 -13.44 -0.63 1.69
N PHE A 186 -13.87 -0.14 0.54
CA PHE A 186 -12.99 0.06 -0.62
C PHE A 186 -11.94 1.14 -0.38
N THR A 187 -12.22 2.16 0.41
CA THR A 187 -11.27 3.23 0.72
C THR A 187 -10.26 2.83 1.81
N HIS A 188 -10.58 1.87 2.70
CA HIS A 188 -9.66 1.37 3.72
C HIS A 188 -8.85 0.13 3.32
N VAL A 189 -9.19 -0.52 2.22
CA VAL A 189 -8.39 -1.64 1.67
C VAL A 189 -7.32 -1.12 0.71
N LEU A 190 -7.46 0.13 0.26
CA LEU A 190 -6.50 0.82 -0.62
C LEU A 190 -5.73 1.96 0.08
N SER A 191 -5.85 2.08 1.40
CA SER A 191 -5.09 3.04 2.22
C SER A 191 -4.21 2.32 3.22
#